data_9fcb3fcd46925c72246ebc21a4ead035
#
_entry.id   9fcb3fcd46925c72246ebc21a4ead035
#
_cell.length_a   1.000
_cell.length_b   1.000
_cell.length_c   1.000
_cell.angle_alpha   90.00
_cell.angle_beta   90.00
_cell.angle_gamma   90.00
#
_symmetry.space_group_name_H-M   'P 1'
#
loop_
_entity.id
_entity.type
_entity.pdbx_description
1 polymer ?
#
loop_
_entity_poly.entity_id
_entity_poly.type
_entity_poly.pdbx_seq_one_letter_code
_entity_poly.pdbx_strand_id
1 'polypeptide(L)'
;MQQCSLPLAYTAQMSSNAVSAMRFQPLTWLRAGLAGAFVATNTLLHAVPILSLALAKALLPIRRARAAMSRWMPALGESWIAANNWAIARFTPVRWVVTGDTGLHRARRYLVLSNHQSWVDIPVLQKVLNRRIPFQRFFLKDSLKWVPVLGLAWWALDFPFMKRASKSQIEKRPELARRDLETARRACARFREIPVSVMNFVEGTRADAAKLSHSSYRHLLRPRSGGVAQVMNSMGELLDGIVDVTIVYPQGRPSVLDLFAGRVREIRVDLRLLPVPADLVGGDYENDRDYRLRFQQWLNGVWSEKDARIEALLAPKSA
;
A
#
# COMPACT_ATOMS: atom_id res chain seq x y z
N MET A 1 30.05 -18.91 21.36
CA MET A 1 28.66 -19.37 21.33
C MET A 1 27.89 -18.66 22.45
N GLN A 2 27.38 -17.47 22.21
CA GLN A 2 26.47 -16.78 23.11
C GLN A 2 25.09 -16.78 22.47
N GLN A 3 24.17 -17.55 23.01
CA GLN A 3 22.76 -17.54 22.65
C GLN A 3 22.17 -16.20 23.09
N CYS A 4 21.86 -15.35 22.12
CA CYS A 4 21.14 -14.10 22.34
C CYS A 4 19.65 -14.45 22.52
N SER A 5 19.23 -14.57 23.77
CA SER A 5 17.85 -14.77 24.16
C SER A 5 17.04 -13.53 23.80
N LEU A 6 16.13 -13.67 22.86
CA LEU A 6 15.09 -12.67 22.54
C LEU A 6 14.34 -12.25 23.81
N PRO A 7 14.03 -10.99 24.01
CA PRO A 7 13.16 -10.59 25.10
C PRO A 7 11.74 -11.12 24.83
N LEU A 8 11.39 -12.20 25.50
CA LEU A 8 10.04 -12.80 25.57
C LEU A 8 8.95 -11.79 25.99
N ALA A 9 9.35 -10.63 26.48
CA ALA A 9 8.45 -9.54 26.87
C ALA A 9 7.62 -8.96 25.72
N TYR A 10 8.18 -8.89 24.48
CA TYR A 10 7.45 -8.31 23.35
C TYR A 10 6.38 -9.25 22.78
N THR A 11 6.65 -10.55 22.80
CA THR A 11 5.67 -11.58 22.35
C THR A 11 4.60 -11.86 23.40
N ALA A 12 4.94 -11.82 24.69
CA ALA A 12 3.99 -12.01 25.79
C ALA A 12 3.05 -10.80 25.95
N GLN A 13 3.55 -9.58 25.74
CA GLN A 13 2.75 -8.36 25.78
C GLN A 13 1.75 -8.27 24.62
N MET A 14 2.03 -8.94 23.48
CA MET A 14 1.10 -9.04 22.35
C MET A 14 -0.09 -9.98 22.62
N SER A 15 0.06 -11.00 23.48
CA SER A 15 -1.02 -11.95 23.78
C SER A 15 -1.89 -11.53 24.96
N SER A 16 -1.33 -10.86 25.96
CA SER A 16 -2.09 -10.47 27.17
C SER A 16 -2.93 -9.18 26.96
N ASN A 17 -2.49 -8.26 26.11
CA ASN A 17 -3.24 -7.03 25.80
C ASN A 17 -4.39 -7.25 24.82
N ALA A 18 -4.41 -8.33 24.06
CA ALA A 18 -5.50 -8.65 23.14
C ALA A 18 -6.74 -9.25 23.84
N VAL A 19 -6.57 -9.82 25.00
CA VAL A 19 -7.66 -10.48 25.75
C VAL A 19 -8.16 -9.64 26.93
N SER A 20 -7.36 -8.69 27.41
CA SER A 20 -7.70 -7.86 28.55
C SER A 20 -8.38 -6.56 28.12
N ALA A 21 -9.71 -6.59 28.13
CA ALA A 21 -10.65 -5.47 28.03
C ALA A 21 -11.42 -5.35 26.72
N MET A 22 -12.19 -6.33 26.37
CA MET A 22 -13.54 -6.10 25.83
C MET A 22 -14.44 -5.51 26.95
N ARG A 23 -13.99 -4.48 27.63
CA ARG A 23 -14.90 -3.63 28.40
C ARG A 23 -15.76 -2.91 27.40
N PHE A 24 -17.05 -3.20 27.46
CA PHE A 24 -18.09 -2.55 26.67
C PHE A 24 -18.04 -1.04 27.00
N GLN A 25 -17.37 -0.28 26.13
CA GLN A 25 -17.35 1.17 26.21
C GLN A 25 -18.31 1.68 25.12
N PRO A 26 -19.52 2.07 25.47
CA PRO A 26 -20.55 2.46 24.50
C PRO A 26 -20.09 3.60 23.59
N LEU A 27 -19.29 4.52 24.12
CA LEU A 27 -18.71 5.63 23.34
C LEU A 27 -17.74 5.14 22.23
N THR A 28 -16.98 4.07 22.49
CA THR A 28 -16.07 3.47 21.50
C THR A 28 -16.84 2.86 20.31
N TRP A 29 -17.93 2.15 20.62
CA TRP A 29 -18.78 1.57 19.57
C TRP A 29 -19.56 2.63 18.80
N LEU A 30 -20.03 3.67 19.48
CA LEU A 30 -20.68 4.81 18.83
C LEU A 30 -19.74 5.51 17.87
N ARG A 31 -18.49 5.76 18.26
CA ARG A 31 -17.45 6.35 17.39
C ARG A 31 -17.16 5.46 16.18
N ALA A 32 -16.98 4.18 16.40
CA ALA A 32 -16.74 3.22 15.31
C ALA A 32 -17.93 3.17 14.33
N GLY A 33 -19.15 3.20 14.84
CA GLY A 33 -20.37 3.24 14.05
C GLY A 33 -20.47 4.52 13.22
N LEU A 34 -20.26 5.68 13.83
CA LEU A 34 -20.28 6.98 13.14
C LEU A 34 -19.19 7.08 12.07
N ALA A 35 -17.96 6.67 12.39
CA ALA A 35 -16.86 6.66 11.43
C ALA A 35 -17.13 5.68 10.28
N GLY A 36 -17.63 4.48 10.57
CA GLY A 36 -18.02 3.50 9.57
C GLY A 36 -19.14 3.98 8.65
N ALA A 37 -20.20 4.56 9.23
CA ALA A 37 -21.31 5.16 8.49
C ALA A 37 -20.84 6.30 7.58
N PHE A 38 -19.95 7.18 8.10
CA PHE A 38 -19.35 8.25 7.29
C PHE A 38 -18.57 7.69 6.11
N VAL A 39 -17.67 6.72 6.33
CA VAL A 39 -16.88 6.11 5.25
C VAL A 39 -17.77 5.43 4.22
N ALA A 40 -18.83 4.72 4.64
CA ALA A 40 -19.78 4.09 3.73
C ALA A 40 -20.52 5.14 2.89
N THR A 41 -21.07 6.18 3.53
CA THR A 41 -21.77 7.29 2.84
C THR A 41 -20.83 8.02 1.89
N ASN A 42 -19.61 8.37 2.34
CA ASN A 42 -18.59 9.00 1.50
C ASN A 42 -18.25 8.14 0.28
N THR A 43 -18.14 6.81 0.47
CA THR A 43 -17.88 5.87 -0.62
C THR A 43 -19.00 5.87 -1.65
N LEU A 44 -20.26 5.85 -1.23
CA LEU A 44 -21.41 5.91 -2.14
C LEU A 44 -21.45 7.25 -2.89
N LEU A 45 -21.29 8.38 -2.19
CA LEU A 45 -21.30 9.71 -2.79
C LEU A 45 -20.21 9.90 -3.86
N HIS A 46 -19.02 9.33 -3.68
CA HIS A 46 -17.96 9.41 -4.68
C HIS A 46 -18.04 8.33 -5.75
N ALA A 47 -18.60 7.16 -5.44
CA ALA A 47 -18.78 6.10 -6.41
C ALA A 47 -19.74 6.51 -7.53
N VAL A 48 -20.83 7.22 -7.20
CA VAL A 48 -21.82 7.68 -8.19
C VAL A 48 -21.17 8.50 -9.30
N PRO A 49 -20.47 9.63 -9.06
CA PRO A 49 -19.84 10.41 -10.12
C PRO A 49 -18.70 9.65 -10.82
N ILE A 50 -17.93 8.82 -10.11
CA ILE A 50 -16.87 7.99 -10.73
C ILE A 50 -17.49 7.02 -11.74
N LEU A 51 -18.54 6.30 -11.37
CA LEU A 51 -19.19 5.33 -12.24
C LEU A 51 -19.96 6.01 -13.39
N SER A 52 -20.58 7.16 -13.14
CA SER A 52 -21.23 7.98 -14.18
C SER A 52 -20.21 8.46 -15.22
N LEU A 53 -19.03 8.93 -14.79
CA LEU A 53 -17.95 9.30 -15.70
C LEU A 53 -17.38 8.10 -16.46
N ALA A 54 -17.25 6.94 -15.79
CA ALA A 54 -16.80 5.71 -16.45
C ALA A 54 -17.79 5.25 -17.53
N LEU A 55 -19.10 5.31 -17.25
CA LEU A 55 -20.14 4.99 -18.21
C LEU A 55 -20.14 5.99 -19.37
N ALA A 56 -20.11 7.30 -19.09
CA ALA A 56 -20.01 8.33 -20.12
C ALA A 56 -18.77 8.14 -20.99
N LYS A 57 -17.60 7.82 -20.39
CA LYS A 57 -16.36 7.52 -21.11
C LYS A 57 -16.49 6.29 -22.01
N ALA A 58 -17.29 5.28 -21.62
CA ALA A 58 -17.53 4.09 -22.43
C ALA A 58 -18.45 4.39 -23.63
N LEU A 59 -19.47 5.22 -23.43
CA LEU A 59 -20.49 5.53 -24.45
C LEU A 59 -20.08 6.63 -25.44
N LEU A 60 -19.22 7.59 -25.02
CA LEU A 60 -18.85 8.71 -25.87
C LEU A 60 -17.63 8.36 -26.76
N PRO A 61 -17.75 8.46 -28.09
CA PRO A 61 -16.64 8.19 -29.03
C PRO A 61 -15.63 9.34 -29.14
N ILE A 62 -15.86 10.47 -28.45
CA ILE A 62 -15.09 11.71 -28.59
C ILE A 62 -13.81 11.62 -27.73
N ARG A 63 -12.64 11.51 -28.40
CA ARG A 63 -11.33 11.38 -27.74
C ARG A 63 -11.04 12.48 -26.70
N ARG A 64 -11.33 13.76 -27.02
CA ARG A 64 -11.11 14.89 -26.09
C ARG A 64 -11.95 14.78 -24.81
N ALA A 65 -13.23 14.40 -24.94
CA ALA A 65 -14.11 14.20 -23.79
C ALA A 65 -13.61 13.04 -22.91
N ARG A 66 -13.23 11.91 -23.50
CA ARG A 66 -12.66 10.76 -22.79
C ARG A 66 -11.38 11.12 -22.05
N ALA A 67 -10.49 11.92 -22.66
CA ALA A 67 -9.25 12.39 -22.00
C ALA A 67 -9.55 13.32 -20.81
N ALA A 68 -10.53 14.22 -20.96
CA ALA A 68 -10.99 15.06 -19.84
C ALA A 68 -11.55 14.24 -18.69
N MET A 69 -12.44 13.29 -18.95
CA MET A 69 -13.00 12.37 -17.92
C MET A 69 -11.91 11.59 -17.22
N SER A 70 -10.92 11.07 -17.95
CA SER A 70 -9.78 10.34 -17.38
C SER A 70 -8.92 11.19 -16.43
N ARG A 71 -8.91 12.51 -16.59
CA ARG A 71 -8.23 13.46 -15.67
C ARG A 71 -9.05 13.76 -14.42
N TRP A 72 -10.39 13.83 -14.54
CA TRP A 72 -11.27 14.12 -13.40
C TRP A 72 -11.45 12.93 -12.46
N MET A 73 -11.44 11.70 -12.95
CA MET A 73 -11.65 10.50 -12.15
C MET A 73 -10.64 10.35 -11.00
N PRO A 74 -9.32 10.52 -11.20
CA PRO A 74 -8.36 10.54 -10.09
C PRO A 74 -8.63 11.64 -9.06
N ALA A 75 -9.08 12.83 -9.50
CA ALA A 75 -9.41 13.93 -8.59
C ALA A 75 -10.59 13.60 -7.67
N LEU A 76 -11.60 12.88 -8.18
CA LEU A 76 -12.70 12.34 -7.35
C LEU A 76 -12.19 11.30 -6.35
N GLY A 77 -11.27 10.42 -6.76
CA GLY A 77 -10.61 9.48 -5.86
C GLY A 77 -9.81 10.19 -4.75
N GLU A 78 -9.04 11.23 -5.09
CA GLU A 78 -8.32 12.06 -4.13
C GLU A 78 -9.27 12.79 -3.17
N SER A 79 -10.43 13.24 -3.65
CA SER A 79 -11.47 13.88 -2.83
C SER A 79 -12.07 12.87 -1.85
N TRP A 80 -12.37 11.66 -2.29
CA TRP A 80 -12.82 10.55 -1.43
C TRP A 80 -11.82 10.26 -0.32
N ILE A 81 -10.52 10.18 -0.67
CA ILE A 81 -9.44 9.99 0.31
C ILE A 81 -9.38 11.17 1.29
N ALA A 82 -9.50 12.41 0.81
CA ALA A 82 -9.44 13.60 1.65
C ALA A 82 -10.58 13.62 2.68
N ALA A 83 -11.80 13.25 2.28
CA ALA A 83 -12.94 13.14 3.17
C ALA A 83 -12.75 12.02 4.22
N ASN A 84 -12.22 10.85 3.82
CA ASN A 84 -11.88 9.80 4.78
C ASN A 84 -10.78 10.23 5.76
N ASN A 85 -9.76 10.95 5.29
CA ASN A 85 -8.71 11.51 6.14
C ASN A 85 -9.25 12.53 7.15
N TRP A 86 -10.21 13.35 6.73
CA TRP A 86 -10.93 14.27 7.63
C TRP A 86 -11.70 13.49 8.70
N ALA A 87 -12.41 12.42 8.32
CA ALA A 87 -13.13 11.58 9.26
C ALA A 87 -12.21 10.91 10.29
N ILE A 88 -11.08 10.36 9.85
CA ILE A 88 -10.08 9.78 10.74
C ILE A 88 -9.59 10.86 11.73
N ALA A 89 -9.24 12.06 11.24
CA ALA A 89 -8.77 13.14 12.10
C ALA A 89 -9.85 13.62 13.09
N ARG A 90 -11.14 13.60 12.71
CA ARG A 90 -12.26 14.08 13.53
C ARG A 90 -12.74 13.06 14.55
N PHE A 91 -12.77 11.78 14.19
CA PHE A 91 -13.38 10.72 14.99
C PHE A 91 -12.36 9.87 15.76
N THR A 92 -11.07 9.97 15.46
CA THR A 92 -10.04 9.17 16.13
C THR A 92 -9.00 10.03 16.83
N PRO A 93 -8.43 9.56 17.97
CA PRO A 93 -7.40 10.29 18.71
C PRO A 93 -5.99 10.00 18.19
N VAL A 94 -5.82 9.57 16.95
CA VAL A 94 -4.53 9.14 16.42
C VAL A 94 -3.55 10.31 16.34
N ARG A 95 -2.42 10.17 17.00
CA ARG A 95 -1.25 11.05 16.82
C ARG A 95 -0.42 10.56 15.62
N TRP A 96 -0.25 11.45 14.66
CA TRP A 96 0.54 11.18 13.45
C TRP A 96 1.95 11.74 13.62
N VAL A 97 2.95 10.88 13.50
CA VAL A 97 4.36 11.27 13.48
C VAL A 97 4.90 10.91 12.10
N VAL A 98 5.01 11.92 11.24
CA VAL A 98 5.49 11.74 9.86
C VAL A 98 6.85 12.41 9.76
N THR A 99 7.86 11.65 9.36
CA THR A 99 9.25 12.09 9.18
C THR A 99 9.67 11.95 7.72
N GLY A 100 10.75 12.62 7.37
CA GLY A 100 11.31 12.64 6.01
C GLY A 100 10.64 13.71 5.14
N ASP A 101 11.39 14.77 4.81
CA ASP A 101 11.01 15.69 3.74
C ASP A 101 11.58 15.15 2.44
N THR A 102 10.71 14.84 1.52
CA THR A 102 11.07 14.07 0.34
C THR A 102 11.01 14.87 -0.97
N GLY A 103 10.63 16.14 -0.92
CA GLY A 103 10.44 16.95 -2.14
C GLY A 103 9.46 16.32 -3.13
N LEU A 104 8.43 15.63 -2.63
CA LEU A 104 7.43 14.94 -3.45
C LEU A 104 6.60 15.93 -4.27
N HIS A 105 6.26 15.54 -5.50
CA HIS A 105 5.54 16.41 -6.42
C HIS A 105 4.46 15.67 -7.22
N ARG A 106 3.28 16.29 -7.38
CA ARG A 106 2.10 15.70 -8.04
C ARG A 106 2.24 15.45 -9.55
N ALA A 107 3.18 16.12 -10.22
CA ALA A 107 3.38 15.96 -11.66
C ALA A 107 4.39 14.86 -12.02
N ARG A 108 5.02 14.25 -11.02
CA ARG A 108 6.05 13.21 -11.19
C ARG A 108 5.43 11.82 -11.16
N ARG A 109 6.24 10.80 -11.47
CA ARG A 109 5.86 9.38 -11.43
C ARG A 109 6.69 8.67 -10.39
N TYR A 110 6.01 7.89 -9.53
CA TYR A 110 6.70 7.20 -8.44
C TYR A 110 6.35 5.72 -8.39
N LEU A 111 7.35 4.92 -8.06
CA LEU A 111 7.14 3.61 -7.47
C LEU A 111 7.14 3.78 -5.95
N VAL A 112 6.09 3.36 -5.27
CA VAL A 112 5.98 3.46 -3.81
C VAL A 112 6.16 2.08 -3.22
N LEU A 113 7.16 1.91 -2.36
CA LEU A 113 7.45 0.67 -1.65
C LEU A 113 7.06 0.81 -0.17
N SER A 114 6.26 -0.10 0.35
CA SER A 114 5.87 -0.09 1.76
C SER A 114 5.92 -1.47 2.38
N ASN A 115 6.20 -1.54 3.66
CA ASN A 115 5.92 -2.70 4.49
C ASN A 115 4.40 -2.87 4.67
N HIS A 116 3.96 -4.09 5.02
CA HIS A 116 2.53 -4.41 5.15
C HIS A 116 2.24 -5.17 6.43
N GLN A 117 1.60 -4.50 7.38
CA GLN A 117 1.28 -5.04 8.69
C GLN A 117 -0.22 -5.19 8.93
N SER A 118 -1.02 -4.30 8.35
CA SER A 118 -2.45 -4.19 8.64
C SER A 118 -3.23 -3.69 7.42
N TRP A 119 -4.54 -3.88 7.44
CA TRP A 119 -5.44 -3.15 6.53
C TRP A 119 -5.40 -1.64 6.75
N VAL A 120 -4.97 -1.19 7.93
CA VAL A 120 -4.81 0.23 8.27
C VAL A 120 -3.66 0.88 7.48
N ASP A 121 -2.72 0.09 6.94
CA ASP A 121 -1.63 0.63 6.10
C ASP A 121 -2.16 1.38 4.87
N ILE A 122 -3.30 0.96 4.31
CA ILE A 122 -3.91 1.62 3.15
C ILE A 122 -4.35 3.05 3.49
N PRO A 123 -5.23 3.30 4.49
CA PRO A 123 -5.56 4.66 4.87
C PRO A 123 -4.36 5.46 5.41
N VAL A 124 -3.34 4.82 5.99
CA VAL A 124 -2.08 5.50 6.37
C VAL A 124 -1.37 6.05 5.14
N LEU A 125 -1.15 5.22 4.12
CA LEU A 125 -0.53 5.66 2.86
C LEU A 125 -1.35 6.74 2.17
N GLN A 126 -2.67 6.59 2.15
CA GLN A 126 -3.57 7.61 1.64
C GLN A 126 -3.47 8.92 2.43
N LYS A 127 -3.36 8.86 3.76
CA LYS A 127 -3.22 10.06 4.61
C LYS A 127 -1.94 10.81 4.33
N VAL A 128 -0.80 10.12 4.23
CA VAL A 128 0.51 10.76 4.14
C VAL A 128 0.90 11.17 2.72
N LEU A 129 0.30 10.57 1.70
CA LEU A 129 0.69 10.77 0.31
C LEU A 129 -0.39 11.46 -0.56
N ASN A 130 -1.65 11.51 -0.11
CA ASN A 130 -2.74 12.12 -0.89
C ASN A 130 -2.42 13.57 -1.25
N ARG A 131 -2.54 13.92 -2.53
CA ARG A 131 -2.23 15.25 -3.10
C ARG A 131 -0.77 15.71 -2.97
N ARG A 132 0.13 14.88 -2.42
CA ARG A 132 1.58 15.14 -2.43
C ARG A 132 2.27 14.46 -3.61
N ILE A 133 1.75 13.31 -4.01
CA ILE A 133 2.15 12.56 -5.21
C ILE A 133 0.92 12.35 -6.10
N PRO A 134 1.07 11.89 -7.36
CA PRO A 134 -0.04 11.47 -8.20
C PRO A 134 -0.92 10.42 -7.55
N PHE A 135 -2.15 10.31 -8.01
CA PHE A 135 -3.11 9.34 -7.50
C PHE A 135 -2.51 7.92 -7.43
N GLN A 136 -2.59 7.31 -6.25
CA GLN A 136 -2.00 6.02 -5.96
C GLN A 136 -2.82 4.89 -6.57
N ARG A 137 -2.17 3.99 -7.31
CA ARG A 137 -2.77 2.77 -7.85
C ARG A 137 -2.09 1.55 -7.28
N PHE A 138 -2.90 0.63 -6.77
CA PHE A 138 -2.45 -0.64 -6.19
C PHE A 138 -2.71 -1.77 -7.18
N PHE A 139 -1.85 -2.76 -7.19
CA PHE A 139 -2.19 -4.05 -7.78
C PHE A 139 -3.12 -4.79 -6.82
N LEU A 140 -4.39 -4.88 -7.17
CA LEU A 140 -5.41 -5.49 -6.33
C LEU A 140 -5.52 -7.00 -6.57
N LYS A 141 -5.93 -7.76 -5.55
CA LYS A 141 -6.30 -9.17 -5.75
C LYS A 141 -7.58 -9.27 -6.57
N ASP A 142 -7.64 -10.18 -7.54
CA ASP A 142 -8.78 -10.35 -8.46
C ASP A 142 -10.13 -10.53 -7.73
N SER A 143 -10.13 -11.17 -6.54
CA SER A 143 -11.34 -11.31 -5.74
C SER A 143 -11.93 -9.97 -5.24
N LEU A 144 -11.15 -8.89 -5.19
CA LEU A 144 -11.63 -7.57 -4.74
C LEU A 144 -12.53 -6.89 -5.77
N LYS A 145 -12.55 -7.32 -7.01
CA LYS A 145 -13.49 -6.80 -8.03
C LYS A 145 -14.95 -7.09 -7.68
N TRP A 146 -15.20 -8.09 -6.82
CA TRP A 146 -16.54 -8.48 -6.37
C TRP A 146 -17.01 -7.74 -5.12
N VAL A 147 -16.17 -6.86 -4.54
CA VAL A 147 -16.59 -6.01 -3.43
C VAL A 147 -17.61 -5.01 -3.95
N PRO A 148 -18.85 -5.00 -3.40
CA PRO A 148 -19.90 -4.13 -3.88
C PRO A 148 -19.44 -2.67 -3.93
N VAL A 149 -19.81 -1.95 -4.99
CA VAL A 149 -19.47 -0.54 -5.26
C VAL A 149 -17.97 -0.30 -5.44
N LEU A 150 -17.12 -0.71 -4.47
CA LEU A 150 -15.69 -0.48 -4.51
C LEU A 150 -14.99 -1.21 -5.67
N GLY A 151 -15.40 -2.45 -5.97
CA GLY A 151 -14.85 -3.23 -7.07
C GLY A 151 -15.03 -2.51 -8.42
N LEU A 152 -16.22 -1.97 -8.65
CA LEU A 152 -16.54 -1.18 -9.85
C LEU A 152 -15.79 0.16 -9.87
N ALA A 153 -15.67 0.84 -8.72
CA ALA A 153 -14.94 2.11 -8.62
C ALA A 153 -13.44 1.90 -8.89
N TRP A 154 -12.83 0.85 -8.35
CA TRP A 154 -11.43 0.51 -8.64
C TRP A 154 -11.22 0.16 -10.12
N TRP A 155 -12.14 -0.60 -10.71
CA TRP A 155 -12.10 -0.88 -12.14
C TRP A 155 -12.19 0.41 -12.98
N ALA A 156 -13.11 1.31 -12.64
CA ALA A 156 -13.29 2.59 -13.30
C ALA A 156 -12.04 3.51 -13.18
N LEU A 157 -11.32 3.42 -12.06
CA LEU A 157 -10.09 4.16 -11.77
C LEU A 157 -8.82 3.49 -12.34
N ASP A 158 -8.97 2.45 -13.17
CA ASP A 158 -7.88 1.71 -13.82
C ASP A 158 -6.93 0.98 -12.82
N PHE A 159 -7.45 0.49 -11.68
CA PHE A 159 -6.68 -0.38 -10.80
C PHE A 159 -6.51 -1.76 -11.44
N PRO A 160 -5.28 -2.29 -11.54
CA PRO A 160 -5.05 -3.62 -12.08
C PRO A 160 -5.42 -4.72 -11.08
N PHE A 161 -6.23 -5.69 -11.54
CA PHE A 161 -6.61 -6.86 -10.75
C PHE A 161 -5.75 -8.07 -11.12
N MET A 162 -5.06 -8.64 -10.11
CA MET A 162 -4.10 -9.73 -10.25
C MET A 162 -4.64 -11.01 -9.60
N LYS A 163 -4.46 -12.13 -10.24
CA LYS A 163 -4.84 -13.45 -9.69
C LYS A 163 -4.02 -13.84 -8.48
N ARG A 164 -2.72 -13.49 -8.48
CA ARG A 164 -1.75 -13.81 -7.41
C ARG A 164 -1.73 -15.30 -7.11
N ALA A 165 -1.58 -16.12 -8.16
CA ALA A 165 -1.52 -17.57 -8.02
C ALA A 165 -0.39 -18.00 -7.07
N SER A 166 -0.65 -19.02 -6.25
CA SER A 166 0.37 -19.64 -5.40
C SER A 166 1.41 -20.43 -6.23
N LYS A 167 2.58 -20.71 -5.65
CA LYS A 167 3.59 -21.52 -6.34
C LYS A 167 3.02 -22.86 -6.83
N SER A 168 2.26 -23.56 -5.99
CA SER A 168 1.61 -24.83 -6.35
C SER A 168 0.57 -24.69 -7.46
N GLN A 169 -0.11 -23.52 -7.55
CA GLN A 169 -1.03 -23.24 -8.65
C GLN A 169 -0.28 -22.93 -9.95
N ILE A 170 0.85 -22.22 -9.87
CA ILE A 170 1.69 -21.89 -11.03
C ILE A 170 2.36 -23.16 -11.58
N GLU A 171 2.83 -24.07 -10.73
CA GLU A 171 3.38 -25.37 -11.14
C GLU A 171 2.37 -26.21 -11.91
N LYS A 172 1.09 -26.18 -11.49
CA LYS A 172 -0.01 -26.87 -12.17
C LYS A 172 -0.53 -26.14 -13.42
N ARG A 173 -0.42 -24.80 -13.43
CA ARG A 173 -0.98 -23.93 -14.48
C ARG A 173 -0.06 -22.71 -14.69
N PRO A 174 1.02 -22.85 -15.45
CA PRO A 174 1.98 -21.77 -15.73
C PRO A 174 1.36 -20.54 -16.39
N GLU A 175 0.25 -20.73 -17.11
CA GLU A 175 -0.50 -19.65 -17.74
C GLU A 175 -1.03 -18.60 -16.75
N LEU A 176 -1.21 -18.95 -15.47
CA LEU A 176 -1.65 -18.00 -14.45
C LEU A 176 -0.59 -16.92 -14.18
N ALA A 177 0.69 -17.31 -14.14
CA ALA A 177 1.79 -16.35 -13.97
C ALA A 177 1.90 -15.43 -15.19
N ARG A 178 1.81 -15.98 -16.41
CA ARG A 178 1.84 -15.19 -17.66
C ARG A 178 0.69 -14.19 -17.72
N ARG A 179 -0.50 -14.58 -17.29
CA ARG A 179 -1.68 -13.70 -17.24
C ARG A 179 -1.49 -12.53 -16.26
N ASP A 180 -0.94 -12.78 -15.09
CA ASP A 180 -0.66 -11.73 -14.11
C ASP A 180 0.40 -10.76 -14.63
N LEU A 181 1.46 -11.28 -15.25
CA LEU A 181 2.49 -10.48 -15.91
C LEU A 181 1.93 -9.60 -17.02
N GLU A 182 1.10 -10.16 -17.89
CA GLU A 182 0.47 -9.40 -18.98
C GLU A 182 -0.49 -8.32 -18.44
N THR A 183 -1.23 -8.63 -17.37
CA THR A 183 -2.10 -7.64 -16.69
C THR A 183 -1.27 -6.48 -16.15
N ALA A 184 -0.14 -6.76 -15.52
CA ALA A 184 0.77 -5.73 -15.02
C ALA A 184 1.37 -4.90 -16.16
N ARG A 185 1.84 -5.54 -17.25
CA ARG A 185 2.37 -4.86 -18.44
C ARG A 185 1.33 -3.91 -19.07
N ARG A 186 0.10 -4.37 -19.25
CA ARG A 186 -1.00 -3.54 -19.79
C ARG A 186 -1.35 -2.36 -18.89
N ALA A 187 -1.31 -2.54 -17.57
CA ALA A 187 -1.52 -1.46 -16.62
C ALA A 187 -0.39 -0.43 -16.70
N CYS A 188 0.86 -0.88 -16.66
CA CYS A 188 2.03 -0.01 -16.78
C CYS A 188 2.05 0.75 -18.13
N ALA A 189 1.67 0.11 -19.24
CA ALA A 189 1.57 0.77 -20.54
C ALA A 189 0.59 1.96 -20.51
N ARG A 190 -0.57 1.82 -19.84
CA ARG A 190 -1.51 2.94 -19.63
C ARG A 190 -0.96 4.01 -18.72
N PHE A 191 -0.18 3.64 -17.71
CA PHE A 191 0.44 4.56 -16.76
C PHE A 191 1.56 5.40 -17.37
N ARG A 192 2.12 5.00 -18.54
CA ARG A 192 3.12 5.80 -19.25
C ARG A 192 2.60 7.17 -19.71
N GLU A 193 1.30 7.29 -19.97
CA GLU A 193 0.68 8.51 -20.52
C GLU A 193 0.25 9.53 -19.45
N ILE A 194 0.27 9.15 -18.17
CA ILE A 194 -0.26 9.99 -17.08
C ILE A 194 0.70 9.99 -15.89
N PRO A 195 0.75 11.07 -15.07
CA PRO A 195 1.37 11.02 -13.76
C PRO A 195 0.68 9.95 -12.89
N VAL A 196 1.47 9.08 -12.28
CA VAL A 196 0.95 7.97 -11.48
C VAL A 196 1.91 7.60 -10.37
N SER A 197 1.38 7.15 -9.25
CA SER A 197 2.14 6.47 -8.21
C SER A 197 1.71 5.02 -8.14
N VAL A 198 2.62 4.11 -8.49
CA VAL A 198 2.39 2.67 -8.44
C VAL A 198 2.77 2.15 -7.07
N MET A 199 1.79 1.68 -6.30
CA MET A 199 1.99 1.22 -4.94
C MET A 199 2.25 -0.28 -4.87
N ASN A 200 3.31 -0.66 -4.15
CA ASN A 200 3.69 -2.05 -3.94
C ASN A 200 3.93 -2.33 -2.44
N PHE A 201 3.14 -3.25 -1.89
CA PHE A 201 3.46 -3.89 -0.63
C PHE A 201 4.44 -5.02 -0.90
N VAL A 202 5.72 -4.75 -0.72
CA VAL A 202 6.82 -5.60 -1.20
C VAL A 202 6.85 -6.99 -0.56
N GLU A 203 6.30 -7.14 0.63
CA GLU A 203 6.15 -8.43 1.32
C GLU A 203 5.12 -9.37 0.65
N GLY A 204 4.22 -8.81 -0.17
CA GLY A 204 3.17 -9.54 -0.89
C GLY A 204 2.07 -10.11 0.00
N THR A 205 2.21 -10.04 1.31
CA THR A 205 1.22 -10.44 2.33
C THR A 205 1.42 -9.60 3.58
N ARG A 206 0.42 -9.55 4.44
CA ARG A 206 0.56 -8.90 5.75
C ARG A 206 1.44 -9.75 6.67
N ALA A 207 2.35 -9.07 7.35
CA ALA A 207 3.18 -9.68 8.37
C ALA A 207 2.32 -10.10 9.58
N ASP A 208 2.59 -11.25 10.15
CA ASP A 208 2.05 -11.74 11.42
C ASP A 208 3.17 -12.43 12.21
N ALA A 209 2.94 -12.75 13.49
CA ALA A 209 3.96 -13.32 14.35
C ALA A 209 4.51 -14.66 13.81
N ALA A 210 3.64 -15.52 13.30
CA ALA A 210 4.03 -16.82 12.77
C ALA A 210 4.91 -16.70 11.51
N LYS A 211 4.62 -15.74 10.62
CA LYS A 211 5.47 -15.49 9.44
C LYS A 211 6.78 -14.81 9.80
N LEU A 212 6.77 -13.89 10.77
CA LEU A 212 7.98 -13.19 11.21
C LEU A 212 8.98 -14.13 11.87
N SER A 213 8.54 -15.15 12.61
CA SER A 213 9.46 -16.14 13.21
C SER A 213 10.30 -16.90 12.18
N HIS A 214 9.89 -16.91 10.91
CA HIS A 214 10.61 -17.50 9.78
C HIS A 214 11.32 -16.45 8.89
N SER A 215 11.30 -15.19 9.28
CA SER A 215 11.95 -14.12 8.52
C SER A 215 13.42 -13.94 8.94
N SER A 216 14.25 -13.50 7.99
CA SER A 216 15.61 -13.05 8.28
C SER A 216 15.68 -11.61 8.80
N TYR A 217 14.57 -10.87 8.76
CA TYR A 217 14.40 -9.53 9.28
C TYR A 217 13.68 -9.57 10.63
N ARG A 218 13.95 -8.60 11.47
CA ARG A 218 13.35 -8.52 12.81
C ARG A 218 11.87 -8.09 12.78
N HIS A 219 11.55 -7.13 11.91
CA HIS A 219 10.23 -6.50 11.84
C HIS A 219 9.48 -6.73 10.53
N LEU A 220 10.16 -7.27 9.51
CA LEU A 220 9.68 -7.39 8.15
C LEU A 220 9.66 -8.84 7.67
N LEU A 221 8.79 -9.14 6.73
CA LEU A 221 8.89 -10.36 5.93
C LEU A 221 9.91 -10.17 4.80
N ARG A 222 10.40 -11.27 4.24
CA ARG A 222 11.31 -11.23 3.08
C ARG A 222 10.64 -10.50 1.91
N PRO A 223 11.33 -9.56 1.23
CA PRO A 223 10.78 -8.83 0.11
C PRO A 223 10.58 -9.74 -1.11
N ARG A 224 9.48 -9.53 -1.82
CA ARG A 224 9.18 -10.21 -3.08
C ARG A 224 9.48 -9.27 -4.24
N SER A 225 10.56 -9.52 -4.93
CA SER A 225 11.07 -8.65 -5.98
C SER A 225 10.25 -8.64 -7.28
N GLY A 226 9.51 -9.71 -7.59
CA GLY A 226 8.83 -9.84 -8.89
C GLY A 226 7.89 -8.68 -9.25
N GLY A 227 7.07 -8.22 -8.29
CA GLY A 227 6.16 -7.08 -8.54
C GLY A 227 6.89 -5.75 -8.71
N VAL A 228 7.98 -5.54 -7.97
CA VAL A 228 8.83 -4.36 -8.08
C VAL A 228 9.58 -4.38 -9.42
N ALA A 229 10.20 -5.51 -9.76
CA ALA A 229 10.90 -5.70 -11.02
C ALA A 229 9.98 -5.50 -12.23
N GLN A 230 8.74 -5.97 -12.16
CA GLN A 230 7.77 -5.77 -13.23
C GLN A 230 7.47 -4.30 -13.50
N VAL A 231 7.32 -3.48 -12.46
CA VAL A 231 7.11 -2.03 -12.62
C VAL A 231 8.37 -1.37 -13.17
N MET A 232 9.55 -1.71 -12.62
CA MET A 232 10.84 -1.18 -13.06
C MET A 232 11.13 -1.53 -14.54
N ASN A 233 10.84 -2.75 -14.96
CA ASN A 233 11.00 -3.17 -16.35
C ASN A 233 10.02 -2.44 -17.28
N SER A 234 8.75 -2.26 -16.85
CA SER A 234 7.72 -1.70 -17.74
C SER A 234 7.74 -0.17 -17.84
N MET A 235 8.19 0.53 -16.81
CA MET A 235 8.14 1.99 -16.75
C MET A 235 9.28 2.66 -15.94
N GLY A 236 10.32 1.92 -15.62
CA GLY A 236 11.45 2.43 -14.81
C GLY A 236 12.09 3.69 -15.38
N GLU A 237 12.25 3.80 -16.69
CA GLU A 237 12.75 4.98 -17.40
C GLU A 237 11.88 6.24 -17.20
N LEU A 238 10.62 6.07 -16.85
CA LEU A 238 9.67 7.16 -16.65
C LEU A 238 9.48 7.53 -15.18
N LEU A 239 10.05 6.74 -14.27
CA LEU A 239 9.95 7.01 -12.85
C LEU A 239 10.91 8.13 -12.44
N ASP A 240 10.39 9.12 -11.76
CA ASP A 240 11.18 10.22 -11.19
C ASP A 240 11.83 9.84 -9.84
N GLY A 241 11.42 8.71 -9.26
CA GLY A 241 11.99 8.19 -8.02
C GLY A 241 11.17 7.06 -7.40
N ILE A 242 11.74 6.50 -6.34
CA ILE A 242 11.12 5.47 -5.53
C ILE A 242 10.82 6.08 -4.16
N VAL A 243 9.54 6.12 -3.78
CA VAL A 243 9.13 6.56 -2.44
C VAL A 243 9.08 5.34 -1.53
N ASP A 244 10.07 5.25 -0.65
CA ASP A 244 10.15 4.19 0.35
C ASP A 244 9.43 4.64 1.63
N VAL A 245 8.30 3.98 1.94
CA VAL A 245 7.44 4.31 3.08
C VAL A 245 7.58 3.23 4.16
N THR A 246 7.96 3.65 5.34
CA THR A 246 8.05 2.80 6.53
C THR A 246 6.90 3.14 7.48
N ILE A 247 6.01 2.18 7.76
CA ILE A 247 4.87 2.35 8.66
C ILE A 247 5.13 1.57 9.94
N VAL A 248 4.91 2.22 11.09
CA VAL A 248 5.09 1.62 12.42
C VAL A 248 3.90 1.95 13.31
N TYR A 249 3.46 0.93 14.03
CA TYR A 249 2.42 1.01 15.06
C TYR A 249 3.04 0.69 16.42
N PRO A 250 3.41 1.71 17.23
CA PRO A 250 4.13 1.47 18.50
C PRO A 250 3.34 0.63 19.51
N GLN A 251 2.01 0.65 19.46
CA GLN A 251 1.14 -0.14 20.34
C GLN A 251 0.77 -1.51 19.77
N GLY A 252 1.42 -1.94 18.68
CA GLY A 252 1.10 -3.19 17.97
C GLY A 252 0.18 -2.96 16.77
N ARG A 253 -0.02 -4.01 15.98
CA ARG A 253 -0.73 -3.97 14.70
C ARG A 253 -2.22 -3.77 14.89
N PRO A 254 -2.81 -2.65 14.43
CA PRO A 254 -4.22 -2.38 14.59
C PRO A 254 -5.07 -3.11 13.55
N SER A 255 -6.30 -3.44 13.90
CA SER A 255 -7.35 -3.71 12.93
C SER A 255 -8.02 -2.40 12.46
N VAL A 256 -8.80 -2.47 11.39
CA VAL A 256 -9.62 -1.33 10.93
C VAL A 256 -10.63 -0.91 12.02
N LEU A 257 -11.16 -1.89 12.75
CA LEU A 257 -12.06 -1.61 13.87
C LEU A 257 -11.33 -0.87 15.01
N ASP A 258 -10.07 -1.20 15.29
CA ASP A 258 -9.27 -0.50 16.31
C ASP A 258 -9.04 0.96 15.93
N LEU A 259 -8.82 1.23 14.63
CA LEU A 259 -8.69 2.60 14.13
C LEU A 259 -9.98 3.39 14.36
N PHE A 260 -11.11 2.89 13.89
CA PHE A 260 -12.40 3.59 14.01
C PHE A 260 -12.90 3.66 15.45
N ALA A 261 -12.62 2.67 16.27
CA ALA A 261 -12.92 2.67 17.70
C ALA A 261 -12.03 3.62 18.52
N GLY A 262 -11.03 4.28 17.89
CA GLY A 262 -10.12 5.21 18.55
C GLY A 262 -9.12 4.52 19.51
N ARG A 263 -8.85 3.24 19.29
CA ARG A 263 -7.86 2.47 20.09
C ARG A 263 -6.43 2.69 19.60
N VAL A 264 -6.24 3.10 18.35
CA VAL A 264 -4.93 3.46 17.80
C VAL A 264 -4.54 4.84 18.31
N ARG A 265 -3.48 4.92 19.11
CA ARG A 265 -3.02 6.16 19.73
C ARG A 265 -1.98 6.90 18.89
N GLU A 266 -1.10 6.14 18.24
CA GLU A 266 0.00 6.72 17.48
C GLU A 266 0.31 5.87 16.24
N ILE A 267 0.58 6.56 15.14
CA ILE A 267 1.09 5.98 13.90
C ILE A 267 2.34 6.77 13.52
N ARG A 268 3.45 6.06 13.33
CA ARG A 268 4.72 6.65 12.87
C ARG A 268 4.95 6.25 11.43
N VAL A 269 5.29 7.24 10.60
CA VAL A 269 5.58 7.03 9.18
C VAL A 269 6.87 7.75 8.83
N ASP A 270 7.80 7.04 8.23
CA ASP A 270 9.02 7.62 7.66
C ASP A 270 8.99 7.51 6.14
N LEU A 271 9.29 8.62 5.47
CA LEU A 271 9.29 8.73 4.01
C LEU A 271 10.71 8.97 3.51
N ARG A 272 11.16 8.18 2.54
CA ARG A 272 12.42 8.40 1.83
C ARG A 272 12.16 8.48 0.34
N LEU A 273 12.82 9.40 -0.34
CA LEU A 273 12.89 9.41 -1.79
C LEU A 273 14.23 8.79 -2.21
N LEU A 274 14.18 7.64 -2.85
CA LEU A 274 15.34 6.92 -3.37
C LEU A 274 15.45 7.16 -4.89
N PRO A 275 16.65 7.25 -5.43
CA PRO A 275 16.86 7.27 -6.87
C PRO A 275 16.42 5.93 -7.49
N VAL A 276 16.02 5.98 -8.74
CA VAL A 276 15.79 4.78 -9.54
C VAL A 276 17.15 4.26 -9.98
N PRO A 277 17.56 3.01 -9.60
CA PRO A 277 18.85 2.46 -10.02
C PRO A 277 18.84 2.19 -11.51
N ALA A 278 19.65 2.92 -12.27
CA ALA A 278 19.68 2.89 -13.72
C ALA A 278 20.04 1.48 -14.29
N ASP A 279 20.90 0.76 -13.61
CA ASP A 279 21.32 -0.61 -13.94
C ASP A 279 20.24 -1.67 -13.71
N LEU A 280 19.14 -1.31 -13.04
CA LEU A 280 17.99 -2.16 -12.78
C LEU A 280 16.73 -1.75 -13.55
N VAL A 281 16.86 -0.89 -14.56
CA VAL A 281 15.77 -0.49 -15.44
C VAL A 281 15.83 -1.30 -16.74
N GLY A 282 14.68 -1.83 -17.19
CA GLY A 282 14.54 -2.48 -18.49
C GLY A 282 15.14 -3.89 -18.62
N GLY A 283 15.72 -4.46 -17.57
CA GLY A 283 16.33 -5.78 -17.62
C GLY A 283 15.31 -6.94 -17.58
N ASP A 284 15.71 -8.10 -18.04
CA ASP A 284 14.86 -9.30 -18.09
C ASP A 284 14.91 -10.09 -16.77
N TYR A 285 14.06 -9.71 -15.84
CA TYR A 285 13.97 -10.36 -14.52
C TYR A 285 13.59 -11.86 -14.61
N GLU A 286 12.90 -12.28 -15.66
CA GLU A 286 12.41 -13.67 -15.80
C GLU A 286 13.48 -14.61 -16.33
N ASN A 287 14.23 -14.18 -17.33
CA ASN A 287 15.14 -15.06 -18.06
C ASN A 287 16.62 -14.79 -17.72
N ASP A 288 16.99 -13.57 -17.29
CA ASP A 288 18.35 -13.24 -16.87
C ASP A 288 18.54 -13.50 -15.37
N ARG A 289 19.31 -14.57 -15.06
CA ARG A 289 19.61 -14.98 -13.68
C ARG A 289 20.46 -13.93 -12.95
N ASP A 290 21.45 -13.36 -13.62
CA ASP A 290 22.39 -12.43 -12.99
C ASP A 290 21.72 -11.08 -12.73
N TYR A 291 20.91 -10.61 -13.66
CA TYR A 291 20.04 -9.44 -13.43
C TYR A 291 19.10 -9.67 -12.25
N ARG A 292 18.45 -10.82 -12.17
CA ARG A 292 17.56 -11.17 -11.06
C ARG A 292 18.28 -11.19 -9.71
N LEU A 293 19.52 -11.70 -9.65
CA LEU A 293 20.31 -11.68 -8.42
C LEU A 293 20.69 -10.26 -8.01
N ARG A 294 21.16 -9.40 -8.93
CA ARG A 294 21.45 -7.99 -8.64
C ARG A 294 20.21 -7.25 -8.13
N PHE A 295 19.08 -7.46 -8.79
CA PHE A 295 17.80 -6.86 -8.38
C PHE A 295 17.39 -7.29 -6.95
N GLN A 296 17.51 -8.57 -6.64
CA GLN A 296 17.22 -9.09 -5.30
C GLN A 296 18.18 -8.53 -4.25
N GLN A 297 19.46 -8.41 -4.56
CA GLN A 297 20.46 -7.81 -3.65
C GLN A 297 20.13 -6.36 -3.35
N TRP A 298 19.85 -5.55 -4.37
CA TRP A 298 19.43 -4.17 -4.20
C TRP A 298 18.18 -4.06 -3.30
N LEU A 299 17.13 -4.83 -3.59
CA LEU A 299 15.89 -4.78 -2.83
C LEU A 299 16.07 -5.26 -1.39
N ASN A 300 16.92 -6.26 -1.16
CA ASN A 300 17.28 -6.72 0.18
C ASN A 300 18.03 -5.62 0.96
N GLY A 301 18.89 -4.85 0.29
CA GLY A 301 19.56 -3.68 0.89
C GLY A 301 18.55 -2.64 1.37
N VAL A 302 17.62 -2.22 0.49
CA VAL A 302 16.53 -1.30 0.84
C VAL A 302 15.72 -1.84 2.02
N TRP A 303 15.49 -3.16 2.06
CA TRP A 303 14.69 -3.80 3.10
C TRP A 303 15.43 -3.88 4.44
N SER A 304 16.74 -4.13 4.43
CA SER A 304 17.59 -4.11 5.63
C SER A 304 17.64 -2.72 6.27
N GLU A 305 17.78 -1.67 5.45
CA GLU A 305 17.71 -0.30 5.94
C GLU A 305 16.32 0.04 6.52
N LYS A 306 15.25 -0.45 5.89
CA LYS A 306 13.88 -0.27 6.40
C LYS A 306 13.69 -0.98 7.74
N ASP A 307 14.23 -2.19 7.93
CA ASP A 307 14.15 -2.94 9.18
C ASP A 307 14.85 -2.20 10.33
N ALA A 308 16.03 -1.65 10.08
CA ALA A 308 16.76 -0.79 11.02
C ALA A 308 15.98 0.51 11.35
N ARG A 309 15.30 1.11 10.36
CA ARG A 309 14.44 2.29 10.58
C ARG A 309 13.24 1.97 11.45
N ILE A 310 12.62 0.80 11.28
CA ILE A 310 11.51 0.37 12.16
C ILE A 310 12.00 0.27 13.59
N GLU A 311 13.19 -0.31 13.83
CA GLU A 311 13.79 -0.38 15.16
C GLU A 311 13.99 1.02 15.76
N ALA A 312 14.57 1.95 14.99
CA ALA A 312 14.78 3.33 15.41
C ALA A 312 13.44 4.06 15.69
N LEU A 313 12.41 3.81 14.87
CA LEU A 313 11.09 4.39 15.06
C LEU A 313 10.34 3.76 16.26
N LEU A 314 10.69 2.56 16.69
CA LEU A 314 10.12 1.92 17.89
C LEU A 314 10.82 2.34 19.16
N ALA A 315 12.08 2.80 19.08
CA ALA A 315 12.83 3.25 20.25
C ALA A 315 12.09 4.36 21.00
N PRO A 316 12.11 4.34 22.34
CA PRO A 316 11.59 5.45 23.13
C PRO A 316 12.28 6.75 22.70
N LYS A 317 11.51 7.81 22.47
CA LYS A 317 12.14 9.13 22.31
C LYS A 317 12.81 9.46 23.64
N SER A 318 14.13 9.68 23.61
CA SER A 318 14.82 10.31 24.73
C SER A 318 14.09 11.60 25.07
N ALA A 319 13.65 11.68 26.32
CA ALA A 319 12.91 12.84 26.86
C ALA A 319 13.77 14.10 26.80
#